data_d19ef5e935b14a6f6194fc2dd43ae2d0
#
_entry.id   d19ef5e935b14a6f6194fc2dd43ae2d0
#
_cell.length_a   1.000
_cell.length_b   1.000
_cell.length_c   1.000
_cell.angle_alpha   90.00
_cell.angle_beta   90.00
_cell.angle_gamma   90.00
#
_symmetry.space_group_name_H-M   'P 1'
#
loop_
_entity.id
_entity.type
_entity.pdbx_description
1 polymer ?
#
loop_
_entity_poly.entity_id
_entity_poly.type
_entity_poly.pdbx_seq_one_letter_code
_entity_poly.pdbx_strand_id
1 'polypeptide(L)'
;MGRPVVHWEFWSEEPYKISTFYQQVFDWKIQPIPEIDYTLVETGGIGGINGGILKPKRGPWPARLTFYIDVDDLDAYGKKIKQAGGKILLEKQEVPGVGQFSLFEDPDGRVLGMWKQQK
;
A
#
# COMPACT_ATOMS: atom_id res chain seq x y z
N MET A 1 11.07 -5.79 18.28
CA MET A 1 10.92 -4.49 17.61
C MET A 1 9.69 -4.51 16.73
N GLY A 2 8.93 -3.44 16.73
CA GLY A 2 7.78 -3.34 15.86
C GLY A 2 8.15 -3.18 14.41
N ARG A 3 7.17 -3.44 13.53
CA ARG A 3 7.32 -3.22 12.11
C ARG A 3 6.49 -2.00 11.72
N PRO A 4 7.12 -0.96 11.18
CA PRO A 4 6.42 0.31 10.97
C PRO A 4 5.47 0.30 9.78
N VAL A 5 4.47 1.15 9.85
CA VAL A 5 3.64 1.49 8.70
C VAL A 5 4.42 2.49 7.86
N VAL A 6 4.64 2.18 6.57
CA VAL A 6 5.52 3.00 5.73
C VAL A 6 4.87 3.55 4.48
N HIS A 7 3.63 3.18 4.19
CA HIS A 7 2.98 3.57 2.95
C HIS A 7 1.48 3.41 3.11
N TRP A 8 0.71 4.37 2.59
CA TRP A 8 -0.76 4.25 2.54
C TRP A 8 -1.21 4.30 1.09
N GLU A 9 -2.44 3.83 0.83
CA GLU A 9 -3.01 3.85 -0.51
C GLU A 9 -4.48 4.20 -0.47
N PHE A 10 -4.88 5.06 -1.40
CA PHE A 10 -6.28 5.29 -1.72
C PHE A 10 -6.63 4.54 -3.00
N TRP A 11 -7.75 3.84 -3.00
CA TRP A 11 -8.28 3.18 -4.18
C TRP A 11 -9.49 3.98 -4.64
N SER A 12 -9.42 4.57 -5.81
CA SER A 12 -10.43 5.49 -6.31
C SER A 12 -10.80 5.20 -7.75
N GLU A 13 -12.08 5.29 -8.07
CA GLU A 13 -12.52 5.18 -9.46
C GLU A 13 -12.06 6.36 -10.30
N GLU A 14 -11.74 7.49 -9.65
CA GLU A 14 -11.27 8.69 -10.33
C GLU A 14 -10.00 9.21 -9.68
N PRO A 15 -8.86 8.51 -9.87
CA PRO A 15 -7.62 8.87 -9.17
C PRO A 15 -7.17 10.30 -9.44
N TYR A 16 -7.36 10.78 -10.68
CA TYR A 16 -6.94 12.11 -11.04
C TYR A 16 -7.73 13.18 -10.29
N LYS A 17 -9.04 12.99 -10.18
CA LYS A 17 -9.91 13.92 -9.47
C LYS A 17 -9.56 13.98 -7.98
N ILE A 18 -9.29 12.82 -7.38
CA ILE A 18 -8.92 12.75 -5.97
C ILE A 18 -7.54 13.35 -5.74
N SER A 19 -6.59 13.10 -6.63
CA SER A 19 -5.26 13.70 -6.54
C SER A 19 -5.33 15.21 -6.54
N THR A 20 -6.15 15.77 -7.43
CA THR A 20 -6.31 17.21 -7.54
C THR A 20 -6.89 17.81 -6.25
N PHE A 21 -7.87 17.14 -5.66
CA PHE A 21 -8.45 17.58 -4.41
C PHE A 21 -7.39 17.72 -3.31
N TYR A 22 -6.60 16.67 -3.12
CA TYR A 22 -5.61 16.69 -2.03
C TYR A 22 -4.45 17.62 -2.32
N GLN A 23 -4.10 17.80 -3.57
CA GLN A 23 -3.08 18.77 -3.96
C GLN A 23 -3.55 20.20 -3.64
N GLN A 24 -4.80 20.52 -3.94
CA GLN A 24 -5.34 21.86 -3.72
C GLN A 24 -5.50 22.17 -2.24
N VAL A 25 -5.90 21.19 -1.44
CA VAL A 25 -6.22 21.43 -0.03
C VAL A 25 -5.00 21.34 0.86
N PHE A 26 -4.14 20.34 0.63
CA PHE A 26 -3.03 20.04 1.54
C PHE A 26 -1.65 20.23 0.92
N ASP A 27 -1.59 20.70 -0.32
CA ASP A 27 -0.32 20.92 -1.01
C ASP A 27 0.51 19.65 -1.20
N TRP A 28 -0.16 18.50 -1.27
CA TRP A 28 0.55 17.26 -1.52
C TRP A 28 1.14 17.27 -2.92
N LYS A 29 2.32 16.71 -3.05
CA LYS A 29 3.00 16.61 -4.34
C LYS A 29 2.56 15.32 -5.04
N ILE A 30 2.01 15.46 -6.24
CA ILE A 30 1.42 14.37 -7.00
C ILE A 30 2.34 14.02 -8.16
N GLN A 31 2.67 12.75 -8.29
CA GLN A 31 3.55 12.28 -9.37
C GLN A 31 2.98 11.01 -10.01
N PRO A 32 2.26 11.14 -11.15
CA PRO A 32 1.79 9.96 -11.86
C PRO A 32 2.95 9.13 -12.42
N ILE A 33 2.80 7.81 -12.38
CA ILE A 33 3.75 6.89 -12.98
C ILE A 33 2.96 5.98 -13.93
N PRO A 34 2.79 6.41 -15.20
CA PRO A 34 1.92 5.67 -16.13
C PRO A 34 2.33 4.23 -16.37
N GLU A 35 3.62 3.94 -16.27
CA GLU A 35 4.15 2.60 -16.53
C GLU A 35 3.56 1.54 -15.61
N ILE A 36 3.19 1.92 -14.40
CA ILE A 36 2.61 1.00 -13.42
C ILE A 36 1.19 1.40 -13.03
N ASP A 37 0.61 2.35 -13.73
CA ASP A 37 -0.77 2.81 -13.51
C ASP A 37 -0.99 3.23 -12.05
N TYR A 38 -0.07 4.03 -11.54
CA TYR A 38 -0.01 4.40 -10.13
C TYR A 38 0.35 5.88 -10.01
N THR A 39 -0.17 6.54 -9.00
CA THR A 39 0.18 7.92 -8.70
C THR A 39 0.84 7.99 -7.34
N LEU A 40 2.10 8.39 -7.30
CA LEU A 40 2.81 8.60 -6.04
C LEU A 40 2.38 9.92 -5.41
N VAL A 41 2.31 9.92 -4.08
CA VAL A 41 1.92 11.10 -3.31
C VAL A 41 2.96 11.35 -2.24
N GLU A 42 3.55 12.53 -2.27
CA GLU A 42 4.44 12.99 -1.21
C GLU A 42 3.68 14.00 -0.34
N THR A 43 3.47 13.64 0.91
CA THR A 43 2.71 14.49 1.82
C THR A 43 3.53 15.64 2.37
N GLY A 44 4.86 15.51 2.30
CA GLY A 44 5.76 16.56 2.76
C GLY A 44 5.96 16.53 4.26
N GLY A 45 6.91 17.34 4.74
CA GLY A 45 7.17 17.47 6.15
C GLY A 45 8.01 16.33 6.72
N ILE A 46 8.61 16.62 7.87
CA ILE A 46 9.42 15.62 8.59
C ILE A 46 8.48 14.68 9.32
N GLY A 47 8.68 13.37 9.11
CA GLY A 47 7.85 12.36 9.76
C GLY A 47 6.54 12.06 9.04
N GLY A 48 6.29 12.69 7.91
CA GLY A 48 5.11 12.37 7.13
C GLY A 48 5.25 11.01 6.44
N ILE A 49 4.11 10.39 6.15
CA ILE A 49 4.07 9.12 5.44
C ILE A 49 3.56 9.37 4.02
N ASN A 50 4.36 8.98 3.04
CA ASN A 50 3.97 9.11 1.65
C ASN A 50 3.11 7.92 1.22
N GLY A 51 2.38 8.09 0.13
CA GLY A 51 1.48 7.03 -0.29
C GLY A 51 1.24 7.04 -1.78
N GLY A 52 0.10 6.48 -2.17
CA GLY A 52 -0.27 6.38 -3.56
C GLY A 52 -1.77 6.35 -3.78
N ILE A 53 -2.16 6.60 -5.02
CA ILE A 53 -3.56 6.59 -5.43
C ILE A 53 -3.65 5.77 -6.71
N LEU A 54 -4.62 4.87 -6.79
CA LEU A 54 -4.80 4.05 -7.98
C LEU A 54 -6.25 3.62 -8.12
N LYS A 55 -6.58 3.12 -9.31
CA LYS A 55 -7.90 2.58 -9.58
C LYS A 55 -8.04 1.17 -9.01
N PRO A 56 -9.22 0.78 -8.53
CA PRO A 56 -9.46 -0.60 -8.11
C PRO A 56 -9.25 -1.57 -9.27
N LYS A 57 -8.77 -2.76 -8.94
CA LYS A 57 -8.56 -3.85 -9.88
C LYS A 57 -9.34 -5.05 -9.42
N ARG A 58 -9.48 -6.05 -10.30
CA ARG A 58 -10.06 -7.32 -9.90
C ARG A 58 -9.16 -8.02 -8.89
N GLY A 59 -9.78 -8.66 -7.91
CA GLY A 59 -9.04 -9.46 -6.95
C GLY A 59 -9.32 -9.05 -5.52
N PRO A 60 -8.54 -9.56 -4.58
CA PRO A 60 -8.75 -9.33 -3.15
C PRO A 60 -8.15 -7.99 -2.70
N TRP A 61 -8.49 -6.91 -3.39
CA TRP A 61 -7.92 -5.60 -3.13
C TRP A 61 -8.72 -4.86 -2.07
N PRO A 62 -8.09 -3.94 -1.32
CA PRO A 62 -8.79 -3.13 -0.33
C PRO A 62 -9.86 -2.27 -0.98
N ALA A 63 -10.91 -1.94 -0.23
CA ALA A 63 -12.04 -1.22 -0.79
C ALA A 63 -11.71 0.24 -1.11
N ARG A 64 -11.09 0.98 -0.18
CA ARG A 64 -10.84 2.41 -0.37
C ARG A 64 -9.50 2.88 0.16
N LEU A 65 -9.13 2.42 1.34
CA LEU A 65 -7.95 2.88 2.04
C LEU A 65 -7.24 1.70 2.66
N THR A 66 -5.95 1.63 2.48
CA THR A 66 -5.14 0.64 3.16
C THR A 66 -3.78 1.24 3.49
N PHE A 67 -2.97 0.50 4.24
CA PHE A 67 -1.59 0.87 4.44
C PHE A 67 -0.72 -0.39 4.42
N TYR A 68 0.57 -0.16 4.27
CA TYR A 68 1.54 -1.24 4.14
C TYR A 68 2.50 -1.21 5.32
N ILE A 69 2.79 -2.38 5.83
CA ILE A 69 3.70 -2.58 6.95
C ILE A 69 5.03 -3.09 6.41
N ASP A 70 6.11 -2.43 6.79
CA ASP A 70 7.45 -2.80 6.33
C ASP A 70 7.90 -4.09 7.01
N VAL A 71 8.30 -5.06 6.20
CA VAL A 71 8.84 -6.32 6.72
C VAL A 71 10.10 -6.69 5.94
N ASP A 72 10.94 -7.50 6.54
CA ASP A 72 12.18 -7.96 5.90
C ASP A 72 12.02 -9.32 5.21
N ASP A 73 10.93 -10.03 5.47
CA ASP A 73 10.71 -11.37 4.92
C ASP A 73 9.21 -11.63 4.81
N LEU A 74 8.68 -11.52 3.60
CA LEU A 74 7.25 -11.70 3.36
C LEU A 74 6.76 -13.09 3.74
N ASP A 75 7.56 -14.11 3.42
CA ASP A 75 7.15 -15.50 3.70
C ASP A 75 7.08 -15.75 5.20
N ALA A 76 8.07 -15.28 5.96
CA ALA A 76 8.10 -15.46 7.40
C ALA A 76 6.91 -14.78 8.08
N TYR A 77 6.60 -13.54 7.66
CA TYR A 77 5.48 -12.82 8.24
C TYR A 77 4.14 -13.38 7.76
N GLY A 78 4.09 -13.92 6.53
CA GLY A 78 2.91 -14.63 6.08
C GLY A 78 2.55 -15.82 6.98
N LYS A 79 3.55 -16.57 7.40
CA LYS A 79 3.34 -17.68 8.34
C LYS A 79 2.84 -17.19 9.69
N LYS A 80 3.41 -16.11 10.19
CA LYS A 80 2.97 -15.53 11.46
C LYS A 80 1.51 -15.07 11.39
N ILE A 81 1.12 -14.48 10.26
CA ILE A 81 -0.25 -14.03 10.06
C ILE A 81 -1.21 -15.23 10.13
N LYS A 82 -0.90 -16.30 9.42
CA LYS A 82 -1.73 -17.50 9.43
C LYS A 82 -1.85 -18.10 10.83
N GLN A 83 -0.73 -18.16 11.55
CA GLN A 83 -0.73 -18.69 12.92
C GLN A 83 -1.53 -17.85 13.89
N ALA A 84 -1.61 -16.54 13.62
CA ALA A 84 -2.32 -15.61 14.49
C ALA A 84 -3.79 -15.40 14.10
N GLY A 85 -4.29 -16.16 13.12
CA GLY A 85 -5.70 -16.12 12.76
C GLY A 85 -6.04 -15.28 11.55
N GLY A 86 -5.04 -14.74 10.86
CA GLY A 86 -5.25 -14.01 9.62
C GLY A 86 -5.17 -14.91 8.39
N LYS A 87 -5.31 -14.30 7.22
CA LYS A 87 -5.26 -15.01 5.95
C LYS A 87 -4.40 -14.24 4.97
N ILE A 88 -3.67 -14.97 4.11
CA ILE A 88 -2.97 -14.34 2.99
C ILE A 88 -3.93 -14.35 1.79
N LEU A 89 -4.28 -13.16 1.32
CA LEU A 89 -5.20 -13.01 0.20
C LEU A 89 -4.47 -12.92 -1.14
N LEU A 90 -3.30 -12.32 -1.14
CA LEU A 90 -2.47 -12.20 -2.34
C LEU A 90 -1.05 -12.53 -1.95
N GLU A 91 -0.50 -13.58 -2.55
CA GLU A 91 0.88 -13.99 -2.30
C GLU A 91 1.84 -12.97 -2.89
N LYS A 92 3.11 -13.13 -2.57
CA LYS A 92 4.18 -12.22 -2.94
C LYS A 92 4.08 -11.75 -4.40
N GLN A 93 4.03 -10.45 -4.59
CA GLN A 93 4.01 -9.80 -5.90
C GLN A 93 5.25 -8.91 -6.01
N GLU A 94 5.84 -8.87 -7.17
CA GLU A 94 7.02 -8.04 -7.38
C GLU A 94 6.64 -6.73 -8.06
N VAL A 95 7.19 -5.62 -7.55
CA VAL A 95 7.19 -4.34 -8.24
C VAL A 95 8.61 -4.15 -8.74
N PRO A 96 8.87 -4.37 -10.05
CA PRO A 96 10.24 -4.41 -10.57
C PRO A 96 11.03 -3.15 -10.23
N GLY A 97 12.23 -3.36 -9.68
CA GLY A 97 13.12 -2.27 -9.31
C GLY A 97 12.77 -1.54 -8.03
N VAL A 98 11.66 -1.91 -7.38
CA VAL A 98 11.18 -1.19 -6.20
C VAL A 98 11.09 -2.10 -4.98
N GLY A 99 10.42 -3.23 -5.08
CA GLY A 99 10.27 -4.14 -3.96
C GLY A 99 9.22 -5.21 -4.22
N GLN A 100 8.74 -5.79 -3.13
CA GLN A 100 7.74 -6.84 -3.18
C GLN A 100 6.66 -6.56 -2.15
N PHE A 101 5.43 -7.04 -2.43
CA PHE A 101 4.34 -6.88 -1.47
C PHE A 101 3.45 -8.11 -1.46
N SER A 102 2.66 -8.20 -0.41
CA SER A 102 1.59 -9.18 -0.33
C SER A 102 0.42 -8.54 0.41
N LEU A 103 -0.77 -9.09 0.24
CA LEU A 103 -1.97 -8.60 0.93
C LEU A 103 -2.47 -9.67 1.87
N PHE A 104 -2.94 -9.23 3.02
CA PHE A 104 -3.49 -10.16 4.02
C PHE A 104 -4.76 -9.59 4.62
N GLU A 105 -5.55 -10.47 5.20
CA GLU A 105 -6.74 -10.11 5.94
C GLU A 105 -6.49 -10.39 7.41
N ASP A 106 -6.75 -9.39 8.27
CA ASP A 106 -6.60 -9.61 9.71
C ASP A 106 -7.80 -10.37 10.26
N PRO A 107 -7.77 -10.82 11.53
CA PRO A 107 -8.90 -11.60 12.07
C PRO A 107 -10.24 -10.86 12.10
N ASP A 108 -10.22 -9.56 11.92
CA ASP A 108 -11.40 -8.70 11.94
C ASP A 108 -11.87 -8.33 10.53
N GLY A 109 -11.22 -8.87 9.49
CA GLY A 109 -11.63 -8.70 8.09
C GLY A 109 -11.03 -7.52 7.36
N ARG A 110 -10.07 -6.80 7.97
CA ARG A 110 -9.41 -5.70 7.26
C ARG A 110 -8.34 -6.23 6.34
N VAL A 111 -8.26 -5.65 5.14
CA VAL A 111 -7.25 -6.02 4.15
C VAL A 111 -6.14 -4.98 4.19
N LEU A 112 -4.95 -5.42 4.57
CA LEU A 112 -3.76 -4.57 4.63
C LEU A 112 -2.64 -5.20 3.82
N GLY A 113 -1.55 -4.46 3.64
CA GLY A 113 -0.41 -4.94 2.89
C GLY A 113 0.84 -5.07 3.74
N MET A 114 1.74 -5.94 3.27
CA MET A 114 3.11 -6.00 3.73
C MET A 114 4.02 -5.59 2.59
N TRP A 115 5.08 -4.90 2.91
CA TRP A 115 6.01 -4.40 1.90
C TRP A 115 7.44 -4.75 2.26
N LYS A 116 8.19 -5.22 1.26
CA LYS A 116 9.63 -5.43 1.41
C LYS A 116 10.35 -4.62 0.35
N GLN A 117 11.12 -3.63 0.80
CA GLN A 117 11.87 -2.75 -0.11
C GLN A 117 13.01 -3.51 -0.74
N GLN A 118 13.21 -3.30 -2.04
CA GLN A 118 14.36 -3.83 -2.75
C GLN A 118 15.59 -3.03 -2.37
N LYS A 119 16.66 -3.73 -2.08
CA LYS A 119 17.92 -3.09 -1.73
C LYS A 119 18.79 -2.82 -2.94
#